data_56bd2d959f4e307b878841cf0e05cd47
#
_entry.id   56bd2d959f4e307b878841cf0e05cd47
#
_cell.length_a   1.000
_cell.length_b   1.000
_cell.length_c   1.000
_cell.angle_alpha   90.00
_cell.angle_beta   90.00
_cell.angle_gamma   90.00
#
_symmetry.space_group_name_H-M   'P 1'
#
loop_
_entity.id
_entity.type
_entity.pdbx_description
1 polymer ?
#
loop_
_entity_poly.entity_id
_entity_poly.type
_entity_poly.pdbx_seq_one_letter_code
_entity_poly.pdbx_strand_id
1 'polypeptide(L)'
;MTHQKPPRGRGTGSNPHNRYAPTRSEAYDDGWFQDLPPTQATEIRLETAKTVISRNTSPDIPFEQSLNPYRGCEHGCIYCYARPTHAYWDLSPGLDFETRLIAKTNLAEALERELSKPGYVCKPIAIGGNTDPYQPIEREQRLTRQALEVLLRYRHPATIITKGKLILRDLDLLSELAARGLIKVGISLTTLDDELKRTLEPRAAAPSARLKVIRTLREAEVPVGVMCAPIIPMINDRELEHLLEAAHDAGARSAGYVLLRLPREVAPLFEEWLEAHYPQRAAHVMSLIRQSRGGEVYDNRFTTRMHGEGVFADLLEQRFRIALRRLGLNRREARISLDCTQFSPPGQQMPLF
;
A
#
# COMPACT_ATOMS: atom_id res chain seq x y z
N MET A 1 -20.22 0.08 -23.75
CA MET A 1 -18.75 0.08 -23.70
C MET A 1 -18.33 -1.37 -23.56
N THR A 2 -17.53 -1.91 -24.46
CA THR A 2 -17.05 -3.28 -24.37
C THR A 2 -15.99 -3.32 -23.26
N HIS A 3 -16.33 -3.95 -22.12
CA HIS A 3 -15.40 -4.14 -21.02
C HIS A 3 -14.23 -5.01 -21.50
N GLN A 4 -13.07 -4.40 -21.69
CA GLN A 4 -11.86 -5.15 -22.05
C GLN A 4 -11.43 -5.99 -20.86
N LYS A 5 -11.38 -7.31 -21.06
CA LYS A 5 -10.89 -8.23 -20.05
C LYS A 5 -9.44 -7.89 -19.69
N PRO A 6 -9.08 -7.78 -18.41
CA PRO A 6 -7.71 -7.50 -18.00
C PRO A 6 -6.72 -8.49 -18.62
N PRO A 7 -5.55 -8.05 -19.08
CA PRO A 7 -4.46 -8.95 -19.48
C PRO A 7 -4.10 -9.88 -18.32
N ARG A 8 -3.61 -11.09 -18.63
CA ARG A 8 -3.27 -12.08 -17.61
C ARG A 8 -2.33 -11.49 -16.55
N GLY A 9 -2.74 -11.55 -15.28
CA GLY A 9 -1.97 -11.06 -14.14
C GLY A 9 -2.01 -9.53 -13.95
N ARG A 10 -2.98 -8.84 -14.54
CA ARG A 10 -3.25 -7.41 -14.32
C ARG A 10 -4.61 -7.21 -13.65
N GLY A 11 -4.75 -6.11 -12.92
CA GLY A 11 -5.99 -5.79 -12.19
C GLY A 11 -7.02 -5.10 -13.07
N THR A 12 -6.58 -4.33 -14.06
CA THR A 12 -7.45 -3.65 -15.02
C THR A 12 -7.04 -3.91 -16.45
N GLY A 13 -8.01 -3.88 -17.36
CA GLY A 13 -7.79 -3.94 -18.82
C GLY A 13 -7.87 -2.57 -19.48
N SER A 14 -8.23 -1.51 -18.75
CA SER A 14 -8.47 -0.19 -19.29
C SER A 14 -7.41 0.84 -18.86
N ASN A 15 -7.23 1.85 -19.71
CA ASN A 15 -6.44 3.04 -19.42
C ASN A 15 -7.36 4.27 -19.50
N PRO A 16 -8.00 4.68 -18.38
CA PRO A 16 -8.76 5.91 -18.36
C PRO A 16 -7.88 7.10 -18.76
N HIS A 17 -8.52 8.09 -19.38
CA HIS A 17 -7.83 9.29 -19.84
C HIS A 17 -7.10 9.99 -18.68
N ASN A 18 -5.85 10.41 -18.95
CA ASN A 18 -5.10 11.21 -18.00
C ASN A 18 -5.70 12.63 -17.94
N ARG A 19 -6.19 13.04 -16.78
CA ARG A 19 -6.85 14.33 -16.55
C ARG A 19 -5.97 15.57 -16.80
N TYR A 20 -4.66 15.40 -16.91
CA TYR A 20 -3.71 16.48 -17.20
C TYR A 20 -3.25 16.48 -18.66
N ALA A 21 -3.58 15.43 -19.43
CA ALA A 21 -3.20 15.37 -20.83
C ALA A 21 -4.05 16.36 -21.66
N PRO A 22 -3.44 17.18 -22.51
CA PRO A 22 -4.16 18.13 -23.37
C PRO A 22 -4.94 17.45 -24.49
N THR A 23 -4.59 16.20 -24.83
CA THR A 23 -5.19 15.42 -25.91
C THR A 23 -5.82 14.15 -25.36
N ARG A 24 -6.99 13.78 -25.89
CA ARG A 24 -7.66 12.53 -25.58
C ARG A 24 -7.39 11.53 -26.69
N SER A 25 -6.86 10.37 -26.33
CA SER A 25 -6.75 9.22 -27.24
C SER A 25 -7.99 8.36 -27.07
N GLU A 26 -8.74 8.14 -28.13
CA GLU A 26 -9.86 7.20 -28.16
C GLU A 26 -9.44 5.98 -28.99
N ALA A 27 -9.70 4.79 -28.45
CA ALA A 27 -9.51 3.57 -29.21
C ALA A 27 -10.59 3.53 -30.30
N TYR A 28 -10.16 3.56 -31.55
CA TYR A 28 -11.01 3.42 -32.73
C TYR A 28 -10.82 2.00 -33.27
N ASP A 29 -11.92 1.28 -33.40
CA ASP A 29 -11.94 -0.02 -34.08
C ASP A 29 -12.06 0.24 -35.57
N ASP A 30 -10.99 0.03 -36.29
CA ASP A 30 -10.92 0.17 -37.75
C ASP A 30 -11.33 -1.12 -38.50
N GLY A 31 -11.80 -2.13 -37.76
CA GLY A 31 -12.22 -3.42 -38.30
C GLY A 31 -11.07 -4.41 -38.55
N TRP A 32 -9.81 -4.03 -38.27
CA TRP A 32 -8.68 -4.95 -38.29
C TRP A 32 -8.52 -5.64 -36.93
N PHE A 33 -8.62 -6.96 -36.93
CA PHE A 33 -8.44 -7.76 -35.73
C PHE A 33 -6.99 -7.70 -35.28
N GLN A 34 -6.72 -7.06 -34.14
CA GLN A 34 -5.41 -7.07 -33.50
C GLN A 34 -5.43 -8.08 -32.36
N ASP A 35 -4.64 -9.14 -32.48
CA ASP A 35 -4.37 -10.03 -31.34
C ASP A 35 -3.63 -9.25 -30.26
N LEU A 36 -4.33 -8.91 -29.19
CA LEU A 36 -3.68 -8.35 -28.00
C LEU A 36 -2.71 -9.40 -27.46
N PRO A 37 -1.46 -9.02 -27.17
CA PRO A 37 -0.51 -9.96 -26.58
C PRO A 37 -1.08 -10.55 -25.29
N PRO A 38 -0.99 -11.85 -25.08
CA PRO A 38 -1.60 -12.55 -23.93
C PRO A 38 -1.05 -12.10 -22.58
N THR A 39 0.10 -11.40 -22.59
CA THR A 39 0.74 -10.81 -21.42
C THR A 39 1.30 -9.43 -21.78
N GLN A 40 1.02 -8.43 -20.96
CA GLN A 40 1.65 -7.13 -21.11
C GLN A 40 2.88 -7.05 -20.20
N ALA A 41 4.06 -6.87 -20.80
CA ALA A 41 5.32 -6.70 -20.09
C ALA A 41 5.30 -5.41 -19.23
N THR A 42 6.07 -5.42 -18.14
CA THR A 42 6.31 -4.22 -17.34
C THR A 42 7.48 -3.45 -17.93
N GLU A 43 7.27 -2.16 -18.20
CA GLU A 43 8.31 -1.22 -18.62
C GLU A 43 8.81 -0.44 -17.40
N ILE A 44 10.12 -0.28 -17.28
CA ILE A 44 10.75 0.41 -16.16
C ILE A 44 11.50 1.63 -16.67
N ARG A 45 11.06 2.81 -16.27
CA ARG A 45 11.79 4.06 -16.48
C ARG A 45 12.66 4.35 -15.25
N LEU A 46 13.92 4.67 -15.47
CA LEU A 46 14.86 5.09 -14.44
C LEU A 46 14.77 6.60 -14.23
N GLU A 47 14.70 7.05 -12.98
CA GLU A 47 14.62 8.45 -12.58
C GLU A 47 15.73 8.79 -11.58
N THR A 48 16.38 9.92 -11.77
CA THR A 48 17.24 10.54 -10.76
C THR A 48 16.43 11.57 -9.98
N ALA A 49 16.04 11.23 -8.75
CA ALA A 49 15.19 12.06 -7.92
C ALA A 49 16.00 13.17 -7.22
N LYS A 50 15.44 14.40 -7.20
CA LYS A 50 16.02 15.52 -6.43
C LYS A 50 15.79 15.36 -4.93
N THR A 51 14.60 14.89 -4.56
CA THR A 51 14.19 14.62 -3.16
C THR A 51 13.45 13.30 -3.11
N VAL A 52 13.58 12.57 -2.01
CA VAL A 52 12.97 11.25 -1.81
C VAL A 52 12.05 11.18 -0.59
N ILE A 53 12.23 12.10 0.38
CA ILE A 53 11.34 12.23 1.53
C ILE A 53 10.20 13.17 1.17
N SER A 54 8.97 12.65 1.22
CA SER A 54 7.74 13.43 1.10
C SER A 54 7.21 13.77 2.48
N ARG A 55 6.68 14.99 2.65
CA ARG A 55 6.09 15.45 3.91
C ARG A 55 4.56 15.43 3.82
N ASN A 56 3.93 15.16 4.96
CA ASN A 56 2.48 15.07 5.08
C ASN A 56 2.02 15.78 6.36
N THR A 57 0.94 16.54 6.28
CA THR A 57 0.32 17.24 7.40
C THR A 57 -1.12 16.76 7.68
N SER A 58 -1.56 15.68 7.04
CA SER A 58 -2.91 15.13 7.21
C SER A 58 -3.08 14.56 8.63
N PRO A 59 -4.06 15.02 9.41
CA PRO A 59 -4.19 14.65 10.83
C PRO A 59 -4.66 13.20 11.06
N ASP A 60 -5.19 12.54 10.04
CA ASP A 60 -5.68 11.16 10.08
C ASP A 60 -4.65 10.12 9.59
N ILE A 61 -3.43 10.55 9.29
CA ILE A 61 -2.32 9.68 8.89
C ILE A 61 -1.24 9.73 9.99
N PRO A 62 -0.81 8.57 10.54
CA PRO A 62 0.06 8.52 11.71
C PRO A 62 1.55 8.75 11.38
N PHE A 63 1.87 9.45 10.28
CA PHE A 63 3.23 9.79 9.91
C PHE A 63 3.29 11.13 9.17
N GLU A 64 4.37 11.86 9.38
CA GLU A 64 4.62 13.14 8.73
C GLU A 64 5.63 13.04 7.58
N GLN A 65 6.41 11.97 7.54
CA GLN A 65 7.41 11.73 6.51
C GLN A 65 7.16 10.37 5.84
N SER A 66 7.32 10.33 4.53
CA SER A 66 7.21 9.09 3.76
C SER A 66 8.25 8.99 2.66
N LEU A 67 8.60 7.76 2.30
CA LEU A 67 9.52 7.42 1.24
C LEU A 67 8.89 6.36 0.35
N ASN A 68 8.94 6.58 -0.96
CA ASN A 68 8.48 5.62 -1.95
C ASN A 68 9.60 5.41 -2.98
N PRO A 69 10.19 4.20 -3.04
CA PRO A 69 11.28 3.89 -3.97
C PRO A 69 10.86 3.95 -5.45
N TYR A 70 9.58 3.69 -5.68
CA TYR A 70 8.99 3.57 -7.01
C TYR A 70 7.80 4.51 -7.20
N ARG A 71 7.36 4.64 -8.46
CA ARG A 71 6.05 5.16 -8.85
C ARG A 71 5.35 4.10 -9.71
N GLY A 72 4.06 3.91 -9.51
CA GLY A 72 3.32 2.76 -10.02
C GLY A 72 3.60 1.50 -9.19
N CYS A 73 2.82 0.45 -9.42
CA CYS A 73 2.92 -0.78 -8.63
C CYS A 73 2.43 -2.00 -9.40
N GLU A 74 3.33 -2.96 -9.62
CA GLU A 74 3.02 -4.22 -10.31
C GLU A 74 2.02 -5.12 -9.58
N HIS A 75 1.73 -4.89 -8.29
CA HIS A 75 0.74 -5.70 -7.58
C HIS A 75 -0.63 -5.64 -8.23
N GLY A 76 -0.93 -4.55 -8.95
CA GLY A 76 -2.12 -4.42 -9.77
C GLY A 76 -3.43 -4.39 -8.98
N CYS A 77 -3.39 -3.98 -7.70
CA CYS A 77 -4.61 -3.89 -6.90
C CYS A 77 -5.61 -2.94 -7.56
N ILE A 78 -6.80 -3.44 -7.89
CA ILE A 78 -7.81 -2.65 -8.63
C ILE A 78 -8.28 -1.43 -7.83
N TYR A 79 -8.35 -1.55 -6.53
CA TYR A 79 -8.81 -0.53 -5.57
C TYR A 79 -7.72 0.45 -5.13
N CYS A 80 -6.51 0.38 -5.68
CA CYS A 80 -5.39 1.14 -5.13
C CYS A 80 -5.61 2.65 -5.22
N TYR A 81 -5.71 3.31 -4.06
CA TYR A 81 -5.91 4.75 -3.96
C TYR A 81 -4.75 5.59 -4.53
N ALA A 82 -3.61 4.97 -4.78
CA ALA A 82 -2.44 5.63 -5.34
C ALA A 82 -2.47 5.75 -6.88
N ARG A 83 -3.34 5.00 -7.57
CA ARG A 83 -3.47 5.03 -9.03
C ARG A 83 -3.56 6.45 -9.62
N PRO A 84 -4.37 7.38 -9.07
CA PRO A 84 -4.47 8.74 -9.59
C PRO A 84 -3.16 9.54 -9.60
N THR A 85 -2.15 9.13 -8.81
CA THR A 85 -0.85 9.80 -8.80
C THR A 85 -0.05 9.58 -10.07
N HIS A 86 -0.38 8.53 -10.84
CA HIS A 86 0.30 8.22 -12.10
C HIS A 86 0.05 9.28 -13.18
N ALA A 87 -1.11 9.95 -13.08
CA ALA A 87 -1.46 11.07 -13.97
C ALA A 87 -0.47 12.25 -13.93
N TYR A 88 0.26 12.46 -12.82
CA TYR A 88 1.31 13.50 -12.74
C TYR A 88 2.53 13.21 -13.62
N TRP A 89 2.62 12.02 -14.21
CA TRP A 89 3.73 11.54 -15.02
C TRP A 89 3.32 11.30 -16.47
N ASP A 90 2.22 11.91 -16.90
CA ASP A 90 1.61 11.72 -18.23
C ASP A 90 1.24 10.26 -18.54
N LEU A 91 0.96 9.49 -17.50
CA LEU A 91 0.56 8.08 -17.58
C LEU A 91 -0.88 7.88 -17.10
N SER A 92 -1.56 6.85 -17.60
CA SER A 92 -2.90 6.52 -17.16
C SER A 92 -2.91 5.93 -15.73
N PRO A 93 -3.90 6.28 -14.89
CA PRO A 93 -4.15 5.61 -13.60
C PRO A 93 -4.60 4.14 -13.72
N GLY A 94 -4.92 3.68 -14.93
CA GLY A 94 -5.35 2.34 -15.24
C GLY A 94 -4.22 1.33 -15.34
N LEU A 95 -4.12 0.70 -16.50
CA LEU A 95 -3.13 -0.35 -16.78
C LEU A 95 -1.68 0.18 -16.74
N ASP A 96 -1.44 1.44 -17.11
CA ASP A 96 -0.11 2.05 -17.02
C ASP A 96 0.43 2.07 -15.59
N PHE A 97 -0.44 2.25 -14.58
CA PHE A 97 -0.04 2.19 -13.18
C PHE A 97 0.60 0.84 -12.78
N GLU A 98 0.24 -0.23 -13.48
CA GLU A 98 0.71 -1.59 -13.23
C GLU A 98 1.87 -2.00 -14.13
N THR A 99 2.04 -1.33 -15.28
CA THR A 99 2.93 -1.77 -16.37
C THR A 99 4.01 -0.78 -16.71
N ARG A 100 3.85 0.51 -16.39
CA ARG A 100 4.82 1.57 -16.69
C ARG A 100 5.33 2.20 -15.41
N LEU A 101 6.36 1.58 -14.85
CA LEU A 101 6.89 1.95 -13.55
C LEU A 101 8.07 2.91 -13.66
N ILE A 102 8.27 3.70 -12.60
CA ILE A 102 9.43 4.57 -12.46
C ILE A 102 10.21 4.15 -11.22
N ALA A 103 11.51 3.88 -11.38
CA ALA A 103 12.43 3.51 -10.31
C ALA A 103 13.40 4.67 -10.02
N LYS A 104 13.52 5.08 -8.75
CA LYS A 104 14.41 6.17 -8.31
C LYS A 104 15.81 5.65 -8.04
N THR A 105 16.65 5.58 -9.06
CA THR A 105 17.94 4.89 -9.02
C THR A 105 18.95 5.45 -8.01
N ASN A 106 18.86 6.73 -7.69
CA ASN A 106 19.72 7.42 -6.71
C ASN A 106 19.06 7.54 -5.32
N LEU A 107 18.15 6.62 -4.96
CA LEU A 107 17.35 6.71 -3.74
C LEU A 107 18.23 6.82 -2.49
N ALA A 108 19.23 5.96 -2.35
CA ALA A 108 20.12 5.94 -1.19
C ALA A 108 20.89 7.25 -1.03
N GLU A 109 21.54 7.71 -2.08
CA GLU A 109 22.32 8.95 -2.09
C GLU A 109 21.45 10.19 -1.79
N ALA A 110 20.25 10.23 -2.38
CA ALA A 110 19.30 11.31 -2.13
C ALA A 110 18.79 11.28 -0.68
N LEU A 111 18.54 10.10 -0.13
CA LEU A 111 18.12 9.92 1.27
C LEU A 111 19.23 10.39 2.22
N GLU A 112 20.47 9.94 2.02
CA GLU A 112 21.61 10.38 2.82
C GLU A 112 21.79 11.90 2.80
N ARG A 113 21.72 12.49 1.61
CA ARG A 113 21.82 13.95 1.45
C ARG A 113 20.70 14.68 2.19
N GLU A 114 19.48 14.13 2.21
CA GLU A 114 18.37 14.77 2.94
C GLU A 114 18.47 14.60 4.44
N LEU A 115 18.89 13.42 4.93
CA LEU A 115 19.09 13.16 6.35
C LEU A 115 20.28 13.92 6.96
N SER A 116 21.29 14.25 6.13
CA SER A 116 22.49 15.00 6.56
C SER A 116 22.30 16.51 6.52
N LYS A 117 21.14 17.03 6.09
CA LYS A 117 20.90 18.47 6.05
C LYS A 117 20.95 19.09 7.45
N PRO A 118 21.59 20.25 7.63
CA PRO A 118 21.50 21.01 8.87
C PRO A 118 20.03 21.30 9.22
N GLY A 119 19.65 21.06 10.46
CA GLY A 119 18.26 21.28 10.92
C GLY A 119 17.26 20.19 10.49
N TYR A 120 17.71 19.05 9.97
CA TYR A 120 16.81 17.91 9.74
C TYR A 120 16.20 17.45 11.08
N VAL A 121 14.86 17.39 11.12
CA VAL A 121 14.12 16.91 12.29
C VAL A 121 13.73 15.46 12.05
N CYS A 122 14.27 14.57 12.89
CA CYS A 122 13.96 13.14 12.82
C CYS A 122 12.51 12.86 13.22
N LYS A 123 11.75 12.26 12.31
CA LYS A 123 10.42 11.70 12.54
C LYS A 123 10.33 10.38 11.76
N PRO A 124 9.62 9.36 12.26
CA PRO A 124 9.54 8.07 11.57
C PRO A 124 9.15 8.22 10.11
N ILE A 125 9.91 7.58 9.21
CA ILE A 125 9.62 7.57 7.77
C ILE A 125 8.72 6.38 7.45
N ALA A 126 7.55 6.63 6.86
CA ALA A 126 6.66 5.59 6.35
C ALA A 126 7.10 5.16 4.94
N ILE A 127 7.42 3.89 4.76
CA ILE A 127 7.80 3.29 3.48
C ILE A 127 6.61 2.48 2.96
N GLY A 128 6.19 2.74 1.71
CA GLY A 128 5.08 2.02 1.09
C GLY A 128 3.73 2.72 1.18
N GLY A 129 3.72 4.04 1.44
CA GLY A 129 2.50 4.83 1.52
C GLY A 129 1.81 5.07 0.17
N ASN A 130 2.55 5.05 -0.93
CA ASN A 130 2.02 5.32 -2.28
C ASN A 130 2.29 4.20 -3.29
N THR A 131 3.30 3.40 -3.06
CA THR A 131 3.61 2.19 -3.84
C THR A 131 4.07 1.10 -2.90
N ASP A 132 3.92 -0.18 -3.29
CA ASP A 132 4.45 -1.26 -2.46
C ASP A 132 5.98 -1.32 -2.59
N PRO A 133 6.74 -1.23 -1.49
CA PRO A 133 8.20 -1.25 -1.51
C PRO A 133 8.78 -2.61 -1.86
N TYR A 134 7.98 -3.68 -1.77
CA TYR A 134 8.38 -5.05 -2.09
C TYR A 134 7.57 -5.65 -3.25
N GLN A 135 7.13 -4.78 -4.17
CA GLN A 135 6.56 -5.20 -5.45
C GLN A 135 7.61 -5.96 -6.29
N PRO A 136 7.21 -6.73 -7.35
CA PRO A 136 8.13 -7.62 -8.08
C PRO A 136 9.45 -7.00 -8.56
N ILE A 137 9.43 -5.77 -9.04
CA ILE A 137 10.62 -5.01 -9.51
C ILE A 137 11.70 -4.87 -8.42
N GLU A 138 11.33 -4.84 -7.15
CA GLU A 138 12.26 -4.71 -6.03
C GLU A 138 13.25 -5.90 -5.95
N ARG A 139 12.92 -7.05 -6.56
CA ARG A 139 13.84 -8.19 -6.63
C ARG A 139 15.15 -7.83 -7.31
N GLU A 140 15.06 -7.03 -8.36
CA GLU A 140 16.20 -6.63 -9.21
C GLU A 140 16.77 -5.27 -8.76
N GLN A 141 15.91 -4.28 -8.54
CA GLN A 141 16.34 -2.90 -8.28
C GLN A 141 16.89 -2.70 -6.86
N ARG A 142 16.39 -3.44 -5.87
CA ARG A 142 16.85 -3.41 -4.46
C ARG A 142 16.84 -2.02 -3.82
N LEU A 143 15.98 -1.11 -4.27
CA LEU A 143 15.95 0.26 -3.78
C LEU A 143 15.44 0.35 -2.35
N THR A 144 14.48 -0.51 -1.97
CA THR A 144 14.00 -0.61 -0.58
C THR A 144 15.12 -1.07 0.35
N ARG A 145 15.88 -2.11 -0.06
CA ARG A 145 17.03 -2.57 0.71
C ARG A 145 18.07 -1.47 0.92
N GLN A 146 18.43 -0.76 -0.14
CA GLN A 146 19.36 0.37 -0.05
C GLN A 146 18.86 1.46 0.90
N ALA A 147 17.56 1.77 0.87
CA ALA A 147 16.97 2.71 1.83
C ALA A 147 17.09 2.21 3.27
N LEU A 148 16.84 0.92 3.53
CA LEU A 148 16.99 0.33 4.88
C LEU A 148 18.44 0.37 5.37
N GLU A 149 19.42 0.12 4.50
CA GLU A 149 20.85 0.23 4.81
C GLU A 149 21.23 1.66 5.24
N VAL A 150 20.70 2.66 4.54
CA VAL A 150 20.89 4.07 4.94
C VAL A 150 20.21 4.36 6.27
N LEU A 151 18.95 3.96 6.46
CA LEU A 151 18.20 4.18 7.70
C LEU A 151 18.87 3.52 8.91
N LEU A 152 19.42 2.32 8.74
CA LEU A 152 20.17 1.61 9.78
C LEU A 152 21.45 2.38 10.15
N ARG A 153 22.23 2.81 9.17
CA ARG A 153 23.48 3.57 9.37
C ARG A 153 23.22 4.91 10.07
N TYR A 154 22.12 5.58 9.76
CA TYR A 154 21.70 6.83 10.37
C TYR A 154 20.88 6.63 11.68
N ARG A 155 20.63 5.39 12.10
CA ARG A 155 19.76 5.03 13.23
C ARG A 155 18.41 5.75 13.14
N HIS A 156 17.87 5.81 11.92
CA HIS A 156 16.64 6.54 11.64
C HIS A 156 15.43 5.61 11.73
N PRO A 157 14.39 5.95 12.52
CA PRO A 157 13.21 5.11 12.65
C PRO A 157 12.34 5.10 11.38
N ALA A 158 11.74 3.94 11.09
CA ALA A 158 10.85 3.77 9.95
C ALA A 158 9.68 2.82 10.21
N THR A 159 8.64 2.96 9.42
CA THR A 159 7.56 1.98 9.31
C THR A 159 7.48 1.47 7.88
N ILE A 160 7.14 0.20 7.71
CA ILE A 160 6.92 -0.40 6.39
C ILE A 160 5.51 -0.94 6.32
N ILE A 161 4.84 -0.74 5.18
CA ILE A 161 3.61 -1.45 4.85
C ILE A 161 3.77 -2.14 3.50
N THR A 162 3.40 -3.43 3.42
CA THR A 162 3.57 -4.21 2.19
C THR A 162 2.58 -5.38 2.08
N LYS A 163 2.35 -5.83 0.84
CA LYS A 163 1.72 -7.10 0.47
C LYS A 163 2.74 -8.12 -0.06
N GLY A 164 4.01 -7.73 -0.11
CA GLY A 164 5.09 -8.50 -0.73
C GLY A 164 5.74 -9.48 0.23
N LYS A 165 5.91 -10.75 -0.20
CA LYS A 165 6.71 -11.73 0.53
C LYS A 165 8.22 -11.46 0.45
N LEU A 166 8.64 -10.61 -0.47
CA LEU A 166 10.05 -10.29 -0.71
C LEU A 166 10.69 -9.55 0.48
N ILE A 167 9.90 -8.97 1.39
CA ILE A 167 10.39 -8.35 2.64
C ILE A 167 11.29 -9.30 3.45
N LEU A 168 11.06 -10.62 3.38
CA LEU A 168 11.89 -11.61 4.08
C LEU A 168 13.34 -11.68 3.56
N ARG A 169 13.63 -11.16 2.36
CA ARG A 169 15.00 -11.01 1.87
C ARG A 169 15.85 -10.09 2.77
N ASP A 170 15.22 -9.08 3.35
CA ASP A 170 15.86 -8.02 4.11
C ASP A 170 15.70 -8.22 5.64
N LEU A 171 15.45 -9.48 6.07
CA LEU A 171 15.23 -9.83 7.47
C LEU A 171 16.44 -9.49 8.36
N ASP A 172 17.64 -9.57 7.81
CA ASP A 172 18.89 -9.14 8.45
C ASP A 172 18.84 -7.68 8.93
N LEU A 173 18.49 -6.77 8.03
CA LEU A 173 18.37 -5.34 8.33
C LEU A 173 17.17 -5.04 9.23
N LEU A 174 16.05 -5.72 9.00
CA LEU A 174 14.83 -5.53 9.80
C LEU A 174 15.04 -5.96 11.25
N SER A 175 15.74 -7.09 11.49
CA SER A 175 16.03 -7.56 12.85
C SER A 175 16.99 -6.61 13.58
N GLU A 176 18.01 -6.08 12.90
CA GLU A 176 18.93 -5.13 13.50
C GLU A 176 18.24 -3.79 13.84
N LEU A 177 17.39 -3.28 12.96
CA LEU A 177 16.56 -2.10 13.23
C LEU A 177 15.58 -2.35 14.37
N ALA A 178 14.97 -3.54 14.43
CA ALA A 178 14.02 -3.92 15.48
C ALA A 178 14.67 -4.00 16.85
N ALA A 179 15.86 -4.59 16.96
CA ALA A 179 16.64 -4.68 18.20
C ALA A 179 16.94 -3.29 18.79
N ARG A 180 16.95 -2.25 17.95
CA ARG A 180 17.14 -0.85 18.35
C ARG A 180 15.83 -0.06 18.52
N GLY A 181 14.67 -0.69 18.34
CA GLY A 181 13.38 0.01 18.40
C GLY A 181 13.14 0.99 17.24
N LEU A 182 13.78 0.74 16.08
CA LEU A 182 13.77 1.65 14.93
C LEU A 182 12.85 1.21 13.79
N ILE A 183 12.22 0.04 13.86
CA ILE A 183 11.35 -0.44 12.79
C ILE A 183 10.03 -1.03 13.30
N LYS A 184 8.98 -0.84 12.53
CA LYS A 184 7.69 -1.51 12.67
C LYS A 184 7.18 -1.89 11.28
N VAL A 185 6.67 -3.12 11.13
CA VAL A 185 6.18 -3.63 9.87
C VAL A 185 4.66 -3.85 9.93
N GLY A 186 3.95 -3.40 8.91
CA GLY A 186 2.55 -3.71 8.67
C GLY A 186 2.43 -4.63 7.45
N ILE A 187 1.77 -5.77 7.61
CA ILE A 187 1.44 -6.66 6.48
C ILE A 187 -0.02 -6.44 6.12
N SER A 188 -0.25 -6.04 4.86
CA SER A 188 -1.60 -5.87 4.35
C SER A 188 -2.20 -7.24 4.00
N LEU A 189 -3.32 -7.59 4.64
CA LEU A 189 -4.07 -8.83 4.42
C LEU A 189 -5.53 -8.48 4.14
N THR A 190 -5.93 -8.56 2.87
CA THR A 190 -7.23 -8.08 2.38
C THR A 190 -8.29 -9.18 2.39
N THR A 191 -7.89 -10.43 2.16
CA THR A 191 -8.76 -11.61 2.13
C THR A 191 -7.94 -12.87 2.44
N LEU A 192 -8.61 -13.93 2.89
CA LEU A 192 -8.05 -15.28 2.98
C LEU A 192 -8.41 -16.12 1.75
N ASP A 193 -9.31 -15.64 0.91
CA ASP A 193 -9.76 -16.30 -0.32
C ASP A 193 -8.76 -16.08 -1.46
N ASP A 194 -8.14 -17.14 -1.94
CA ASP A 194 -7.17 -17.10 -3.05
C ASP A 194 -7.82 -16.70 -4.39
N GLU A 195 -9.10 -16.98 -4.59
CA GLU A 195 -9.82 -16.62 -5.82
C GLU A 195 -10.12 -15.11 -5.85
N LEU A 196 -10.65 -14.58 -4.75
CA LEU A 196 -10.85 -13.14 -4.60
C LEU A 196 -9.51 -12.39 -4.72
N LYS A 197 -8.45 -12.89 -4.07
CA LYS A 197 -7.11 -12.31 -4.19
C LYS A 197 -6.61 -12.25 -5.63
N ARG A 198 -6.83 -13.30 -6.44
CA ARG A 198 -6.36 -13.34 -7.83
C ARG A 198 -6.97 -12.26 -8.70
N THR A 199 -8.21 -11.87 -8.45
CA THR A 199 -8.89 -10.81 -9.21
C THR A 199 -8.67 -9.42 -8.62
N LEU A 200 -8.60 -9.30 -7.30
CA LEU A 200 -8.50 -8.04 -6.58
C LEU A 200 -7.06 -7.50 -6.49
N GLU A 201 -6.07 -8.41 -6.37
CA GLU A 201 -4.64 -8.13 -6.16
C GLU A 201 -3.76 -9.12 -6.94
N PRO A 202 -3.82 -9.14 -8.27
CA PRO A 202 -3.34 -10.27 -9.09
C PRO A 202 -1.87 -10.66 -8.86
N ARG A 203 -0.97 -9.69 -8.69
CA ARG A 203 0.48 -9.94 -8.54
C ARG A 203 0.99 -9.77 -7.09
N ALA A 204 0.14 -9.47 -6.13
CA ALA A 204 0.51 -9.46 -4.73
C ALA A 204 0.70 -10.90 -4.20
N ALA A 205 1.40 -11.07 -3.08
CA ALA A 205 1.59 -12.39 -2.48
C ALA A 205 0.26 -13.04 -2.05
N ALA A 206 0.17 -14.36 -2.11
CA ALA A 206 -1.00 -15.11 -1.65
C ALA A 206 -1.25 -14.87 -0.14
N PRO A 207 -2.49 -14.99 0.35
CA PRO A 207 -2.82 -14.82 1.77
C PRO A 207 -1.97 -15.69 2.69
N SER A 208 -1.80 -16.97 2.37
CA SER A 208 -0.96 -17.90 3.11
C SER A 208 0.51 -17.45 3.19
N ALA A 209 1.04 -16.88 2.10
CA ALA A 209 2.40 -16.35 2.09
C ALA A 209 2.53 -15.09 2.95
N ARG A 210 1.50 -14.22 3.01
CA ARG A 210 1.49 -13.04 3.90
C ARG A 210 1.42 -13.46 5.38
N LEU A 211 0.64 -14.48 5.72
CA LEU A 211 0.63 -15.06 7.07
C LEU A 211 1.99 -15.68 7.45
N LYS A 212 2.66 -16.36 6.51
CA LYS A 212 4.02 -16.83 6.71
C LYS A 212 5.00 -15.66 6.97
N VAL A 213 4.88 -14.55 6.23
CA VAL A 213 5.69 -13.34 6.46
C VAL A 213 5.48 -12.81 7.89
N ILE A 214 4.23 -12.71 8.37
CA ILE A 214 3.94 -12.27 9.75
C ILE A 214 4.65 -13.18 10.76
N ARG A 215 4.55 -14.51 10.59
CA ARG A 215 5.18 -15.49 11.46
C ARG A 215 6.71 -15.34 11.49
N THR A 216 7.33 -15.30 10.31
CA THR A 216 8.79 -15.18 10.22
C THR A 216 9.30 -13.86 10.81
N LEU A 217 8.60 -12.74 10.57
CA LEU A 217 8.95 -11.46 11.19
C LEU A 217 8.83 -11.54 12.72
N ARG A 218 7.78 -12.18 13.22
CA ARG A 218 7.58 -12.35 14.68
C ARG A 218 8.65 -13.23 15.31
N GLU A 219 9.02 -14.34 14.66
CA GLU A 219 10.09 -15.24 15.10
C GLU A 219 11.46 -14.53 15.13
N ALA A 220 11.67 -13.58 14.24
CA ALA A 220 12.87 -12.72 14.20
C ALA A 220 12.74 -11.45 15.08
N GLU A 221 11.78 -11.42 16.01
CA GLU A 221 11.51 -10.32 16.95
C GLU A 221 11.22 -8.97 16.28
N VAL A 222 10.94 -8.95 14.97
CA VAL A 222 10.51 -7.74 14.27
C VAL A 222 9.07 -7.43 14.63
N PRO A 223 8.77 -6.21 15.13
CA PRO A 223 7.42 -5.78 15.46
C PRO A 223 6.51 -5.79 14.24
N VAL A 224 5.50 -6.66 14.23
CA VAL A 224 4.60 -6.83 13.09
C VAL A 224 3.14 -6.67 13.47
N GLY A 225 2.41 -5.95 12.63
CA GLY A 225 0.96 -5.80 12.67
C GLY A 225 0.30 -6.19 11.35
N VAL A 226 -1.02 -6.31 11.37
CA VAL A 226 -1.84 -6.57 10.18
C VAL A 226 -2.66 -5.34 9.80
N MET A 227 -2.78 -5.08 8.51
CA MET A 227 -3.68 -4.08 7.96
C MET A 227 -4.74 -4.77 7.10
N CYS A 228 -5.97 -4.85 7.63
CA CYS A 228 -7.14 -5.37 6.90
C CYS A 228 -7.69 -4.24 5.99
N ALA A 229 -7.03 -3.99 4.87
CA ALA A 229 -7.33 -2.82 4.02
C ALA A 229 -7.16 -3.12 2.52
N PRO A 230 -8.21 -2.78 1.74
CA PRO A 230 -9.49 -2.25 2.18
C PRO A 230 -10.46 -3.34 2.65
N ILE A 231 -11.42 -2.94 3.50
CA ILE A 231 -12.66 -3.68 3.68
C ILE A 231 -13.67 -3.19 2.66
N ILE A 232 -14.25 -4.11 1.90
CA ILE A 232 -15.17 -3.86 0.80
C ILE A 232 -16.54 -4.45 1.16
N PRO A 233 -17.59 -3.63 1.28
CA PRO A 233 -18.94 -4.10 1.62
C PRO A 233 -19.38 -5.26 0.71
N MET A 234 -19.98 -6.30 1.27
CA MET A 234 -20.53 -7.48 0.57
C MET A 234 -19.51 -8.32 -0.22
N ILE A 235 -18.21 -7.99 -0.16
CA ILE A 235 -17.13 -8.74 -0.84
C ILE A 235 -16.28 -9.46 0.20
N ASN A 236 -15.53 -8.72 1.03
CA ASN A 236 -14.62 -9.29 2.05
C ASN A 236 -14.93 -8.86 3.48
N ASP A 237 -15.94 -8.01 3.72
CA ASP A 237 -16.29 -7.53 5.05
C ASP A 237 -16.68 -8.65 6.03
N ARG A 238 -17.22 -9.75 5.51
CA ARG A 238 -17.55 -10.95 6.31
C ARG A 238 -16.30 -11.69 6.84
N GLU A 239 -15.14 -11.47 6.23
CA GLU A 239 -13.88 -12.13 6.62
C GLU A 239 -13.14 -11.38 7.75
N LEU A 240 -13.62 -10.20 8.18
CA LEU A 240 -12.87 -9.30 9.07
C LEU A 240 -12.33 -10.00 10.32
N GLU A 241 -13.19 -10.74 11.04
CA GLU A 241 -12.80 -11.45 12.25
C GLU A 241 -11.80 -12.57 11.96
N HIS A 242 -12.02 -13.34 10.89
CA HIS A 242 -11.12 -14.41 10.46
C HIS A 242 -9.76 -13.89 10.02
N LEU A 243 -9.70 -12.72 9.33
CA LEU A 243 -8.46 -12.05 8.97
C LEU A 243 -7.65 -11.68 10.22
N LEU A 244 -8.33 -11.13 11.23
CA LEU A 244 -7.70 -10.74 12.50
C LEU A 244 -7.22 -11.97 13.30
N GLU A 245 -8.01 -13.04 13.37
CA GLU A 245 -7.65 -14.32 14.01
C GLU A 245 -6.43 -14.93 13.33
N ALA A 246 -6.47 -15.12 12.01
CA ALA A 246 -5.37 -15.70 11.26
C ALA A 246 -4.06 -14.89 11.41
N ALA A 247 -4.16 -13.57 11.40
CA ALA A 247 -3.00 -12.71 11.60
C ALA A 247 -2.46 -12.74 13.03
N HIS A 248 -3.36 -12.79 14.05
CA HIS A 248 -2.99 -12.94 15.45
C HIS A 248 -2.26 -14.27 15.69
N ASP A 249 -2.79 -15.38 15.16
CA ASP A 249 -2.21 -16.73 15.29
C ASP A 249 -0.87 -16.83 14.55
N ALA A 250 -0.71 -16.07 13.47
CA ALA A 250 0.59 -15.91 12.81
C ALA A 250 1.58 -15.05 13.61
N GLY A 251 1.14 -14.32 14.64
CA GLY A 251 2.01 -13.55 15.53
C GLY A 251 1.87 -12.03 15.45
N ALA A 252 0.93 -11.49 14.67
CA ALA A 252 0.63 -10.06 14.69
C ALA A 252 0.21 -9.59 16.09
N ARG A 253 0.64 -8.40 16.50
CA ARG A 253 0.31 -7.80 17.81
C ARG A 253 -0.47 -6.49 17.67
N SER A 254 -0.55 -5.94 16.49
CA SER A 254 -1.38 -4.78 16.19
C SER A 254 -2.17 -4.99 14.92
N ALA A 255 -3.32 -4.34 14.81
CA ALA A 255 -4.15 -4.39 13.63
C ALA A 255 -4.78 -3.03 13.34
N GLY A 256 -5.05 -2.80 12.06
CA GLY A 256 -5.81 -1.66 11.56
C GLY A 256 -6.72 -2.10 10.42
N TYR A 257 -7.72 -1.29 10.11
CA TYR A 257 -8.52 -1.46 8.90
C TYR A 257 -8.76 -0.12 8.21
N VAL A 258 -9.10 -0.17 6.94
CA VAL A 258 -9.56 0.98 6.16
C VAL A 258 -10.76 0.52 5.31
N LEU A 259 -11.87 1.26 5.40
CA LEU A 259 -13.01 1.05 4.51
C LEU A 259 -12.64 1.52 3.09
N LEU A 260 -13.04 0.77 2.07
CA LEU A 260 -12.70 1.04 0.67
C LEU A 260 -12.81 2.53 0.30
N ARG A 261 -11.78 3.03 -0.36
CA ARG A 261 -11.66 4.41 -0.85
C ARG A 261 -11.47 4.39 -2.36
N LEU A 262 -12.30 5.14 -3.06
CA LEU A 262 -12.33 5.16 -4.53
C LEU A 262 -12.08 6.58 -5.07
N PRO A 263 -10.88 7.17 -4.86
CA PRO A 263 -10.62 8.51 -5.34
C PRO A 263 -10.52 8.54 -6.87
N ARG A 264 -11.22 9.50 -7.48
CA ARG A 264 -11.11 9.86 -8.90
C ARG A 264 -11.27 8.63 -9.82
N GLU A 265 -10.26 8.36 -10.64
CA GLU A 265 -10.26 7.28 -11.66
C GLU A 265 -10.34 5.86 -11.04
N VAL A 266 -10.11 5.72 -9.74
CA VAL A 266 -10.27 4.42 -9.06
C VAL A 266 -11.74 3.99 -9.01
N ALA A 267 -12.67 4.95 -8.91
CA ALA A 267 -14.10 4.63 -8.87
C ALA A 267 -14.57 3.90 -10.13
N PRO A 268 -14.45 4.44 -11.34
CA PRO A 268 -14.86 3.74 -12.55
C PRO A 268 -14.10 2.43 -12.77
N LEU A 269 -12.80 2.37 -12.48
CA LEU A 269 -12.02 1.12 -12.60
C LEU A 269 -12.55 0.02 -11.66
N PHE A 270 -12.95 0.39 -10.45
CA PHE A 270 -13.51 -0.55 -9.49
C PHE A 270 -14.94 -0.97 -9.87
N GLU A 271 -15.76 -0.07 -10.41
CA GLU A 271 -17.09 -0.37 -10.94
C GLU A 271 -16.99 -1.38 -12.11
N GLU A 272 -16.07 -1.16 -13.07
CA GLU A 272 -15.78 -2.12 -14.14
C GLU A 272 -15.41 -3.51 -13.59
N TRP A 273 -14.56 -3.56 -12.56
CA TRP A 273 -14.17 -4.80 -11.92
C TRP A 273 -15.35 -5.50 -11.22
N LEU A 274 -16.22 -4.74 -10.53
CA LEU A 274 -17.43 -5.27 -9.90
C LEU A 274 -18.37 -5.88 -10.93
N GLU A 275 -18.62 -5.19 -12.03
CA GLU A 275 -19.49 -5.67 -13.10
C GLU A 275 -18.94 -6.95 -13.75
N ALA A 276 -17.61 -7.03 -13.90
CA ALA A 276 -16.97 -8.21 -14.49
C ALA A 276 -16.98 -9.44 -13.57
N HIS A 277 -16.85 -9.25 -12.25
CA HIS A 277 -16.68 -10.36 -11.30
C HIS A 277 -17.90 -10.61 -10.40
N TYR A 278 -18.69 -9.58 -10.12
CA TYR A 278 -19.84 -9.62 -9.20
C TYR A 278 -21.06 -8.85 -9.74
N PRO A 279 -21.51 -9.08 -10.98
CA PRO A 279 -22.56 -8.27 -11.63
C PRO A 279 -23.85 -8.18 -10.80
N GLN A 280 -24.24 -9.26 -10.14
CA GLN A 280 -25.46 -9.30 -9.32
C GLN A 280 -25.35 -8.48 -8.01
N ARG A 281 -24.13 -8.17 -7.56
CA ARG A 281 -23.87 -7.43 -6.32
C ARG A 281 -23.36 -6.01 -6.57
N ALA A 282 -22.94 -5.69 -7.78
CA ALA A 282 -22.24 -4.44 -8.12
C ALA A 282 -23.03 -3.20 -7.65
N ALA A 283 -24.30 -3.10 -8.02
CA ALA A 283 -25.15 -1.97 -7.61
C ALA A 283 -25.31 -1.86 -6.08
N HIS A 284 -25.43 -3.00 -5.38
CA HIS A 284 -25.60 -3.01 -3.92
C HIS A 284 -24.30 -2.62 -3.21
N VAL A 285 -23.14 -3.14 -3.65
CA VAL A 285 -21.81 -2.75 -3.14
C VAL A 285 -21.61 -1.24 -3.27
N MET A 286 -21.85 -0.68 -4.47
CA MET A 286 -21.71 0.75 -4.72
C MET A 286 -22.70 1.60 -3.91
N SER A 287 -23.90 1.09 -3.67
CA SER A 287 -24.89 1.75 -2.78
C SER A 287 -24.37 1.84 -1.35
N LEU A 288 -23.82 0.75 -0.78
CA LEU A 288 -23.25 0.75 0.57
C LEU A 288 -22.02 1.66 0.69
N ILE A 289 -21.20 1.70 -0.36
CA ILE A 289 -20.05 2.63 -0.41
C ILE A 289 -20.54 4.08 -0.33
N ARG A 290 -21.54 4.46 -1.15
CA ARG A 290 -22.12 5.81 -1.12
C ARG A 290 -22.76 6.14 0.23
N GLN A 291 -23.52 5.22 0.82
CA GLN A 291 -24.10 5.40 2.15
C GLN A 291 -23.03 5.65 3.23
N SER A 292 -21.87 4.99 3.10
CA SER A 292 -20.74 5.17 4.02
C SER A 292 -19.89 6.40 3.73
N ARG A 293 -20.25 7.21 2.72
CA ARG A 293 -19.50 8.37 2.22
C ARG A 293 -20.38 9.62 2.03
N GLY A 294 -21.48 9.72 2.78
CA GLY A 294 -22.38 10.87 2.70
C GLY A 294 -23.12 11.00 1.37
N GLY A 295 -23.36 9.88 0.67
CA GLY A 295 -24.02 9.85 -0.64
C GLY A 295 -23.06 9.81 -1.84
N GLU A 296 -21.78 10.11 -1.63
CA GLU A 296 -20.76 10.17 -2.68
C GLU A 296 -19.96 8.85 -2.78
N VAL A 297 -19.30 8.61 -3.90
CA VAL A 297 -18.42 7.43 -4.06
C VAL A 297 -17.12 7.59 -3.27
N TYR A 298 -16.68 8.83 -3.07
CA TYR A 298 -15.46 9.16 -2.35
C TYR A 298 -15.64 10.40 -1.47
N ASP A 299 -15.18 10.28 -0.23
CA ASP A 299 -15.11 11.37 0.73
C ASP A 299 -13.65 11.67 1.05
N ASN A 300 -13.22 12.93 0.96
CA ASN A 300 -11.86 13.39 1.23
C ASN A 300 -11.68 14.00 2.62
N ARG A 301 -12.74 14.10 3.43
CA ARG A 301 -12.67 14.63 4.80
C ARG A 301 -11.78 13.77 5.68
N PHE A 302 -10.85 14.38 6.39
CA PHE A 302 -9.90 13.68 7.26
C PHE A 302 -10.56 12.83 8.35
N THR A 303 -11.73 13.22 8.82
CA THR A 303 -12.46 12.52 9.90
C THR A 303 -13.07 11.20 9.43
N THR A 304 -13.54 11.10 8.20
CA THR A 304 -14.40 10.00 7.69
C THR A 304 -13.76 9.20 6.56
N ARG A 305 -12.78 9.75 5.83
CA ARG A 305 -12.23 9.11 4.63
C ARG A 305 -11.61 7.72 4.87
N MET A 306 -11.15 7.41 6.10
CA MET A 306 -10.54 6.11 6.41
C MET A 306 -11.57 5.06 6.84
N HIS A 307 -12.53 5.46 7.66
CA HIS A 307 -13.46 4.53 8.31
C HIS A 307 -14.89 4.62 7.77
N GLY A 308 -15.25 5.71 7.09
CA GLY A 308 -16.60 5.98 6.65
C GLY A 308 -17.48 6.56 7.75
N GLU A 309 -18.79 6.66 7.46
CA GLU A 309 -19.84 7.11 8.37
C GLU A 309 -21.13 6.31 8.12
N GLY A 310 -22.08 6.31 9.05
CA GLY A 310 -23.37 5.64 8.93
C GLY A 310 -23.35 4.18 9.37
N VAL A 311 -24.52 3.56 9.30
CA VAL A 311 -24.82 2.26 9.96
C VAL A 311 -23.82 1.15 9.60
N PHE A 312 -23.46 1.03 8.33
CA PHE A 312 -22.49 -0.01 7.91
C PHE A 312 -21.09 0.24 8.50
N ALA A 313 -20.62 1.48 8.44
CA ALA A 313 -19.32 1.85 8.96
C ALA A 313 -19.24 1.69 10.49
N ASP A 314 -20.29 2.10 11.20
CA ASP A 314 -20.41 1.96 12.65
C ASP A 314 -20.40 0.48 13.09
N LEU A 315 -21.17 -0.36 12.37
CA LEU A 315 -21.18 -1.81 12.61
C LEU A 315 -19.79 -2.43 12.38
N LEU A 316 -19.12 -2.05 11.29
CA LEU A 316 -17.78 -2.54 10.96
C LEU A 316 -16.78 -2.14 12.05
N GLU A 317 -16.82 -0.91 12.53
CA GLU A 317 -15.98 -0.41 13.60
C GLU A 317 -16.25 -1.17 14.92
N GLN A 318 -17.52 -1.41 15.24
CA GLN A 318 -17.89 -2.17 16.43
C GLN A 318 -17.37 -3.62 16.37
N ARG A 319 -17.56 -4.31 15.23
CA ARG A 319 -17.02 -5.66 15.00
C ARG A 319 -15.51 -5.68 15.18
N PHE A 320 -14.81 -4.74 14.54
CA PHE A 320 -13.36 -4.62 14.65
C PHE A 320 -12.90 -4.42 16.10
N ARG A 321 -13.52 -3.50 16.84
CA ARG A 321 -13.19 -3.26 18.27
C ARG A 321 -13.43 -4.47 19.17
N ILE A 322 -14.50 -5.23 18.92
CA ILE A 322 -14.80 -6.47 19.66
C ILE A 322 -13.71 -7.51 19.38
N ALA A 323 -13.37 -7.73 18.10
CA ALA A 323 -12.34 -8.68 17.71
C ALA A 323 -10.96 -8.30 18.29
N LEU A 324 -10.58 -7.02 18.26
CA LEU A 324 -9.32 -6.55 18.87
C LEU A 324 -9.26 -6.89 20.37
N ARG A 325 -10.34 -6.65 21.10
CA ARG A 325 -10.40 -6.95 22.55
C ARG A 325 -10.30 -8.44 22.82
N ARG A 326 -11.05 -9.26 22.06
CA ARG A 326 -11.04 -10.73 22.20
C ARG A 326 -9.66 -11.31 21.94
N LEU A 327 -8.96 -10.84 20.91
CA LEU A 327 -7.64 -11.34 20.49
C LEU A 327 -6.48 -10.66 21.24
N GLY A 328 -6.74 -9.64 22.03
CA GLY A 328 -5.68 -8.90 22.72
C GLY A 328 -4.75 -8.12 21.78
N LEU A 329 -5.24 -7.74 20.58
CA LEU A 329 -4.52 -6.88 19.64
C LEU A 329 -4.54 -5.42 20.10
N ASN A 330 -3.54 -4.62 19.68
CA ASN A 330 -3.41 -3.19 20.00
C ASN A 330 -3.33 -2.88 21.50
N ARG A 331 -2.96 -3.83 22.36
CA ARG A 331 -2.73 -3.55 23.77
C ARG A 331 -1.64 -2.50 23.94
N ARG A 332 -1.69 -1.77 25.07
CA ARG A 332 -0.75 -0.67 25.34
C ARG A 332 0.70 -1.14 25.32
N GLU A 333 0.97 -2.35 25.81
CA GLU A 333 2.29 -2.98 25.85
C GLU A 333 2.80 -3.36 24.43
N ALA A 334 1.88 -3.55 23.48
CA ALA A 334 2.21 -3.83 22.07
C ALA A 334 2.42 -2.54 21.24
N ARG A 335 2.20 -1.36 21.81
CA ARG A 335 2.45 -0.08 21.15
C ARG A 335 3.93 0.25 21.21
N ILE A 336 4.63 -0.07 20.13
CA ILE A 336 6.04 0.30 19.98
C ILE A 336 6.11 1.76 19.58
N SER A 337 6.73 2.58 20.43
CA SER A 337 7.17 3.91 20.08
C SER A 337 8.50 3.78 19.36
N LEU A 338 8.56 4.28 18.14
CA LEU A 338 9.82 4.33 17.38
C LEU A 338 10.72 5.42 17.96
N ASP A 339 11.97 5.09 18.23
CA ASP A 339 12.89 5.96 18.93
C ASP A 339 13.63 6.89 17.96
N CYS A 340 13.22 8.16 17.95
CA CYS A 340 13.89 9.23 17.18
C CYS A 340 15.15 9.78 17.87
N THR A 341 15.39 9.47 19.15
CA THR A 341 16.52 10.03 19.92
C THR A 341 17.86 9.45 19.50
N GLN A 342 17.83 8.25 18.90
CA GLN A 342 19.03 7.57 18.40
C GLN A 342 19.54 8.13 17.07
N PHE A 343 18.75 8.95 16.37
CA PHE A 343 19.12 9.47 15.06
C PHE A 343 20.45 10.20 15.12
N SER A 344 21.40 9.75 14.31
CA SER A 344 22.76 10.28 14.25
C SER A 344 23.32 10.18 12.83
N PRO A 345 23.47 11.30 12.11
CA PRO A 345 24.17 11.29 10.84
C PRO A 345 25.64 10.87 11.02
N PRO A 346 26.19 9.99 10.14
CA PRO A 346 27.59 9.61 10.20
C PRO A 346 28.51 10.83 10.09
N GLY A 347 29.56 10.88 10.94
CA GLY A 347 30.52 11.98 10.98
C GLY A 347 30.11 13.21 11.80
N GLN A 348 28.92 13.24 12.35
CA GLN A 348 28.57 14.25 13.37
C GLN A 348 29.04 13.77 14.75
N GLN A 349 29.89 14.56 15.38
CA GLN A 349 30.28 14.34 16.77
C GLN A 349 29.05 14.54 17.65
N MET A 350 28.70 13.54 18.46
CA MET A 350 27.63 13.71 19.45
C MET A 350 28.03 14.84 20.43
N PRO A 351 27.08 15.70 20.83
CA PRO A 351 27.36 16.65 21.90
C PRO A 351 27.86 15.88 23.12
N LEU A 352 28.95 16.35 23.70
CA LEU A 352 29.57 15.73 24.88
C LEU A 352 28.78 15.97 26.19
N PHE A 353 27.66 16.71 26.09
CA PHE A 353 26.78 17.07 27.22
C PHE A 353 25.31 17.14 26.78
#